data_d17950c00f2968c1f0ba419ab741ac97
#
_entry.id   d17950c00f2968c1f0ba419ab741ac97
#
_cell.length_a   1.000
_cell.length_b   1.000
_cell.length_c   1.000
_cell.angle_alpha   90.00
_cell.angle_beta   90.00
_cell.angle_gamma   90.00
#
_symmetry.space_group_name_H-M   'P 1'
#
loop_
_entity.id
_entity.type
_entity.pdbx_description
1 polymer ?
#
loop_
_entity_poly.entity_id
_entity_poly.type
_entity_poly.pdbx_seq_one_letter_code
_entity_poly.pdbx_strand_id
1 'polypeptide(L)'
;MTLTHRWLVPLIVTAHAVAASADQATDKQQQSTIARWTAEKICEMGVDVFYALPDPELKTMFERDTSMRYEDVPAAPNDQERARITGQLMGYLMAACPQQLETYKNR
;
A
#
# COMPACT_ATOMS: atom_id res chain seq x y z
N MET A 1 31.40 -2.21 -34.18
CA MET A 1 31.63 -2.99 -32.98
C MET A 1 31.97 -2.14 -31.77
N THR A 2 32.87 -1.17 -31.88
CA THR A 2 33.22 -0.25 -30.79
C THR A 2 32.01 0.59 -30.34
N LEU A 3 31.10 0.91 -31.26
CA LEU A 3 29.90 1.67 -30.94
C LEU A 3 28.94 0.89 -30.02
N THR A 4 28.88 -0.43 -30.20
CA THR A 4 28.02 -1.26 -29.36
C THR A 4 28.45 -1.24 -27.90
N HIS A 5 29.74 -1.25 -27.61
CA HIS A 5 30.28 -1.15 -26.27
C HIS A 5 29.97 0.19 -25.60
N ARG A 6 30.01 1.27 -26.36
CA ARG A 6 29.71 2.61 -25.84
C ARG A 6 28.26 2.75 -25.41
N TRP A 7 27.37 2.02 -26.08
CA TRP A 7 25.94 2.06 -25.74
C TRP A 7 25.59 1.19 -24.51
N LEU A 8 26.32 0.09 -24.32
CA LEU A 8 26.03 -0.84 -23.22
C LEU A 8 26.28 -0.23 -21.85
N VAL A 9 27.35 0.56 -21.68
CA VAL A 9 27.70 1.17 -20.39
C VAL A 9 26.61 2.12 -19.89
N PRO A 10 26.11 3.08 -20.70
CA PRO A 10 24.97 3.91 -20.25
C PRO A 10 23.72 3.14 -19.94
N LEU A 11 23.45 2.06 -20.68
CA LEU A 11 22.27 1.23 -20.44
C LEU A 11 22.33 0.53 -19.09
N ILE A 12 23.50 0.04 -18.69
CA ILE A 12 23.69 -0.62 -17.39
C ILE A 12 23.44 0.37 -16.25
N VAL A 13 23.98 1.58 -16.33
CA VAL A 13 23.78 2.63 -15.33
C VAL A 13 22.30 3.00 -15.23
N THR A 14 21.62 3.12 -16.36
CA THR A 14 20.19 3.42 -16.40
C THR A 14 19.39 2.30 -15.77
N ALA A 15 19.77 1.03 -15.99
CA ALA A 15 19.07 -0.11 -15.39
C ALA A 15 19.17 -0.09 -13.86
N HIS A 16 20.31 0.27 -13.29
CA HIS A 16 20.45 0.40 -11.83
C HIS A 16 19.55 1.50 -11.27
N ALA A 17 19.49 2.66 -11.92
CA ALA A 17 18.63 3.76 -11.50
C ALA A 17 17.14 3.36 -11.57
N VAL A 18 16.74 2.64 -12.62
CA VAL A 18 15.38 2.15 -12.79
C VAL A 18 15.02 1.14 -11.70
N ALA A 19 15.95 0.25 -11.34
CA ALA A 19 15.73 -0.74 -10.29
C ALA A 19 15.47 -0.07 -8.93
N ALA A 20 16.28 0.93 -8.56
CA ALA A 20 16.08 1.68 -7.31
C ALA A 20 14.73 2.40 -7.29
N SER A 21 14.34 3.03 -8.41
CA SER A 21 13.04 3.68 -8.53
C SER A 21 11.89 2.68 -8.47
N ALA A 22 12.07 1.48 -9.05
CA ALA A 22 11.07 0.43 -9.04
C ALA A 22 10.83 -0.09 -7.63
N ASP A 23 11.88 -0.22 -6.79
CA ASP A 23 11.74 -0.66 -5.40
C ASP A 23 10.90 0.33 -4.59
N GLN A 24 11.15 1.63 -4.73
CA GLN A 24 10.36 2.67 -4.05
C GLN A 24 8.93 2.68 -4.54
N ALA A 25 8.71 2.54 -5.84
CA ALA A 25 7.38 2.49 -6.42
C ALA A 25 6.63 1.25 -5.95
N THR A 26 7.32 0.10 -5.82
CA THR A 26 6.72 -1.13 -5.31
C THR A 26 6.30 -0.98 -3.85
N ASP A 27 7.13 -0.37 -3.00
CA ASP A 27 6.80 -0.11 -1.60
C ASP A 27 5.54 0.76 -1.48
N LYS A 28 5.47 1.85 -2.26
CA LYS A 28 4.31 2.73 -2.26
C LYS A 28 3.07 2.02 -2.78
N GLN A 29 3.21 1.17 -3.78
CA GLN A 29 2.11 0.40 -4.33
C GLN A 29 1.57 -0.59 -3.30
N GLN A 30 2.44 -1.27 -2.57
CA GLN A 30 2.04 -2.19 -1.50
C GLN A 30 1.33 -1.46 -0.38
N GLN A 31 1.82 -0.29 0.02
CA GLN A 31 1.17 0.55 1.02
C GLN A 31 -0.20 1.03 0.55
N SER A 32 -0.33 1.40 -0.72
CA SER A 32 -1.62 1.79 -1.30
C SER A 32 -2.59 0.61 -1.38
N THR A 33 -2.09 -0.58 -1.64
CA THR A 33 -2.91 -1.79 -1.67
C THR A 33 -3.51 -2.09 -0.30
N ILE A 34 -2.71 -1.97 0.78
CA ILE A 34 -3.24 -2.22 2.11
C ILE A 34 -4.25 -1.13 2.52
N ALA A 35 -4.02 0.12 2.13
CA ALA A 35 -4.97 1.20 2.40
C ALA A 35 -6.32 0.95 1.73
N ARG A 36 -6.30 0.55 0.45
CA ARG A 36 -7.51 0.24 -0.30
C ARG A 36 -8.21 -1.00 0.24
N TRP A 37 -7.45 -2.06 0.53
CA TRP A 37 -8.02 -3.28 1.11
C TRP A 37 -8.70 -2.99 2.44
N THR A 38 -8.04 -2.19 3.29
CA THR A 38 -8.62 -1.78 4.58
C THR A 38 -9.93 -1.04 4.39
N ALA A 39 -9.97 -0.10 3.45
CA ALA A 39 -11.19 0.63 3.14
C ALA A 39 -12.31 -0.30 2.65
N GLU A 40 -11.98 -1.24 1.77
CA GLU A 40 -12.95 -2.21 1.28
C GLU A 40 -13.55 -3.04 2.41
N LYS A 41 -12.71 -3.51 3.33
CA LYS A 41 -13.18 -4.29 4.48
C LYS A 41 -14.01 -3.46 5.44
N ILE A 42 -13.61 -2.22 5.67
CA ILE A 42 -14.40 -1.29 6.49
C ILE A 42 -15.78 -1.07 5.88
N CYS A 43 -15.85 -0.89 4.56
CA CYS A 43 -17.12 -0.73 3.86
C CYS A 43 -18.01 -1.98 3.97
N GLU A 44 -17.40 -3.17 3.93
CA GLU A 44 -18.14 -4.44 4.01
C GLU A 44 -18.67 -4.71 5.40
N MET A 45 -17.87 -4.54 6.43
CA MET A 45 -18.21 -5.00 7.78
C MET A 45 -18.41 -3.88 8.81
N GLY A 46 -18.04 -2.66 8.47
CA GLY A 46 -18.09 -1.52 9.38
C GLY A 46 -16.78 -1.32 10.14
N VAL A 47 -16.54 -0.06 10.54
CA VAL A 47 -15.31 0.34 11.25
C VAL A 47 -15.14 -0.46 12.55
N ASP A 48 -16.21 -0.53 13.35
CA ASP A 48 -16.11 -1.14 14.68
C ASP A 48 -15.80 -2.64 14.60
N VAL A 49 -16.44 -3.34 13.67
CA VAL A 49 -16.23 -4.77 13.48
C VAL A 49 -14.81 -5.03 12.95
N PHE A 50 -14.36 -4.23 11.97
CA PHE A 50 -13.04 -4.41 11.39
C PHE A 50 -11.95 -4.24 12.44
N TYR A 51 -12.00 -3.19 13.24
CA TYR A 51 -10.96 -2.91 14.24
C TYR A 51 -11.06 -3.79 15.49
N ALA A 52 -12.14 -4.54 15.64
CA ALA A 52 -12.26 -5.54 16.68
C ALA A 52 -11.69 -6.90 16.28
N LEU A 53 -11.34 -7.10 15.02
CA LEU A 53 -10.77 -8.37 14.55
C LEU A 53 -9.39 -8.62 15.18
N PRO A 54 -9.11 -9.85 15.63
CA PRO A 54 -7.78 -10.22 16.09
C PRO A 54 -6.75 -10.11 14.97
N ASP A 55 -5.51 -9.76 15.32
CA ASP A 55 -4.43 -9.62 14.35
C ASP A 55 -4.25 -10.86 13.45
N PRO A 56 -4.28 -12.10 13.98
CA PRO A 56 -4.15 -13.27 13.10
C PRO A 56 -5.25 -13.38 12.05
N GLU A 57 -6.49 -12.98 12.38
CA GLU A 57 -7.59 -12.98 11.42
C GLU A 57 -7.41 -11.93 10.34
N LEU A 58 -7.04 -10.71 10.73
CA LEU A 58 -6.75 -9.62 9.80
C LEU A 58 -5.69 -10.04 8.79
N LYS A 59 -4.60 -10.63 9.29
CA LYS A 59 -3.49 -11.10 8.47
C LYS A 59 -3.94 -12.16 7.48
N THR A 60 -4.68 -13.15 7.94
CA THR A 60 -5.18 -14.24 7.10
C THR A 60 -6.09 -13.69 5.99
N MET A 61 -7.00 -12.78 6.34
CA MET A 61 -7.90 -12.17 5.37
C MET A 61 -7.14 -11.36 4.32
N PHE A 62 -6.18 -10.55 4.77
CA PHE A 62 -5.36 -9.74 3.86
C PHE A 62 -4.59 -10.61 2.88
N GLU A 63 -3.93 -11.65 3.36
CA GLU A 63 -3.13 -12.54 2.52
C GLU A 63 -3.99 -13.32 1.54
N ARG A 64 -5.17 -13.75 1.96
CA ARG A 64 -6.12 -14.42 1.07
C ARG A 64 -6.63 -13.48 -0.03
N ASP A 65 -6.97 -12.25 0.32
CA ASP A 65 -7.61 -11.32 -0.61
C ASP A 65 -6.62 -10.69 -1.59
N THR A 66 -5.37 -10.48 -1.17
CA THR A 66 -4.39 -9.75 -1.96
C THR A 66 -3.31 -10.64 -2.56
N SER A 67 -3.19 -11.88 -2.10
CA SER A 67 -2.09 -12.80 -2.43
C SER A 67 -0.71 -12.25 -2.02
N MET A 68 -0.68 -11.25 -1.15
CA MET A 68 0.54 -10.67 -0.59
C MET A 68 0.71 -11.14 0.84
N ARG A 69 1.96 -11.25 1.29
CA ARG A 69 2.24 -11.53 2.69
C ARG A 69 2.16 -10.22 3.49
N TYR A 70 1.42 -10.25 4.58
CA TYR A 70 1.23 -9.08 5.42
C TYR A 70 2.57 -8.52 5.93
N GLU A 71 3.48 -9.40 6.33
CA GLU A 71 4.80 -9.00 6.81
C GLU A 71 5.67 -8.34 5.75
N ASP A 72 5.37 -8.57 4.47
CA ASP A 72 6.16 -8.01 3.37
C ASP A 72 5.73 -6.58 3.02
N VAL A 73 4.61 -6.10 3.57
CA VAL A 73 4.19 -4.72 3.36
C VAL A 73 5.08 -3.81 4.19
N PRO A 74 5.83 -2.89 3.56
CA PRO A 74 6.74 -2.05 4.31
C PRO A 74 5.99 -1.07 5.21
N ALA A 75 6.51 -0.87 6.42
CA ALA A 75 5.97 0.13 7.33
C ALA A 75 6.24 1.54 6.79
N ALA A 76 5.39 2.49 7.16
CA ALA A 76 5.62 3.89 6.83
C ALA A 76 6.89 4.36 7.56
N PRO A 77 7.87 4.95 6.84
CA PRO A 77 9.15 5.31 7.46
C PRO A 77 9.07 6.52 8.39
N ASN A 78 8.03 7.35 8.26
CA ASN A 78 7.90 8.56 9.06
C ASN A 78 6.42 8.97 9.13
N ASP A 79 6.16 10.02 9.92
CA ASP A 79 4.79 10.51 10.13
C ASP A 79 4.17 11.07 8.87
N GLN A 80 4.96 11.68 7.99
CA GLN A 80 4.46 12.22 6.72
C GLN A 80 3.94 11.09 5.82
N GLU A 81 4.68 10.00 5.71
CA GLU A 81 4.26 8.84 4.92
C GLU A 81 3.06 8.14 5.56
N ARG A 82 3.02 8.07 6.89
CA ARG A 82 1.86 7.53 7.62
C ARG A 82 0.61 8.36 7.32
N ALA A 83 0.75 9.69 7.35
CA ALA A 83 -0.37 10.59 7.05
C ALA A 83 -0.84 10.41 5.59
N ARG A 84 0.09 10.18 4.67
CA ARG A 84 -0.24 9.93 3.27
C ARG A 84 -1.08 8.67 3.11
N ILE A 85 -0.68 7.59 3.77
CA ILE A 85 -1.41 6.31 3.72
C ILE A 85 -2.79 6.46 4.35
N THR A 86 -2.88 7.12 5.51
CA THR A 86 -4.15 7.40 6.17
C THR A 86 -5.05 8.26 5.28
N GLY A 87 -4.49 9.25 4.59
CA GLY A 87 -5.22 10.08 3.63
C GLY A 87 -5.78 9.27 2.48
N GLN A 88 -5.02 8.31 1.97
CA GLN A 88 -5.52 7.41 0.93
C GLN A 88 -6.68 6.55 1.44
N LEU A 89 -6.56 6.00 2.65
CA LEU A 89 -7.63 5.24 3.27
C LEU A 89 -8.90 6.07 3.38
N MET A 90 -8.80 7.28 3.88
CA MET A 90 -9.96 8.18 4.02
C MET A 90 -10.56 8.54 2.66
N GLY A 91 -9.73 8.74 1.64
CA GLY A 91 -10.20 8.99 0.28
C GLY A 91 -11.01 7.84 -0.30
N TYR A 92 -10.55 6.62 -0.09
CA TYR A 92 -11.28 5.43 -0.51
C TYR A 92 -12.61 5.29 0.24
N LEU A 93 -12.63 5.55 1.56
CA LEU A 93 -13.86 5.51 2.34
C LEU A 93 -14.86 6.56 1.86
N MET A 94 -14.38 7.77 1.58
CA MET A 94 -15.24 8.83 1.09
C MET A 94 -15.91 8.45 -0.23
N ALA A 95 -15.18 7.79 -1.11
CA ALA A 95 -15.70 7.39 -2.41
C ALA A 95 -16.66 6.21 -2.32
N ALA A 96 -16.37 5.23 -1.43
CA ALA A 96 -17.07 3.96 -1.41
C ALA A 96 -18.16 3.88 -0.34
N CYS A 97 -17.91 4.42 0.85
CA CYS A 97 -18.85 4.34 1.98
C CYS A 97 -18.68 5.53 2.92
N PRO A 98 -19.17 6.73 2.54
CA PRO A 98 -18.92 7.95 3.31
C PRO A 98 -19.43 7.90 4.75
N GLN A 99 -20.46 7.11 5.04
CA GLN A 99 -20.93 6.95 6.41
C GLN A 99 -19.85 6.32 7.31
N GLN A 100 -19.10 5.38 6.77
CA GLN A 100 -18.01 4.74 7.52
C GLN A 100 -16.82 5.69 7.71
N LEU A 101 -16.61 6.63 6.80
CA LEU A 101 -15.59 7.66 6.98
C LEU A 101 -15.85 8.47 8.25
N GLU A 102 -17.09 8.87 8.49
CA GLU A 102 -17.44 9.63 9.69
C GLU A 102 -17.19 8.80 10.95
N THR A 103 -17.58 7.53 10.95
CA THR A 103 -17.31 6.63 12.08
C THR A 103 -15.81 6.46 12.29
N TYR A 104 -15.05 6.32 11.21
CA TYR A 104 -13.59 6.19 11.27
C TYR A 104 -12.92 7.42 11.88
N LYS A 105 -13.34 8.61 11.48
CA LYS A 105 -12.77 9.87 11.97
C LYS A 105 -13.06 10.10 13.45
N ASN A 106 -14.14 9.54 13.95
CA ASN A 106 -14.61 9.76 15.33
C ASN A 106 -14.11 8.68 16.31
N ARG A 107 -13.20 7.82 15.87
CA ARG A 107 -12.62 6.79 16.72
C ARG A 107 -11.69 7.37 17.77
#